data_33a600f94aada1b8db06dccdf9e4fc77
#
_entry.id   33a600f94aada1b8db06dccdf9e4fc77
#
_cell.length_a   1.000
_cell.length_b   1.000
_cell.length_c   1.000
_cell.angle_alpha   90.00
_cell.angle_beta   90.00
_cell.angle_gamma   90.00
#
_symmetry.space_group_name_H-M   'P 1'
#
loop_
_entity.id
_entity.type
_entity.pdbx_description
1 polymer ?
#
loop_
_entity_poly.entity_id
_entity_poly.type
_entity_poly.pdbx_seq_one_letter_code
_entity_poly.pdbx_strand_id
1 'polypeptide(L)'
;MPLESSDFVSFGLSDNVGHLTNAGRLFADQYIVYNSRIFCTRWNGLSKGSIFDDAIDDKEYEGNLIQLLQNGSLFILNNSKVRFEKKDFYREDKPDYSTRAVTEALVNALIHRDYIVMGAEVHIDMYDDRLEITSPGGMYGGKPIQERKLDEIESERRNPVIADLFHRMKFMERRGSGIKKILEETSMLPGYDESKKPTFRSSPNFFTVVLKNMNYNAENATAEQVTPQVTPQVTVQEKILAYCSEPKSRREIMEHCGYKDKKSFVSLYLAPLLTSGALRMTLPNEPTSRLQKYVTMKPQQEKKL
;
A
#
# COMPACT_ATOMS: atom_id res chain seq x y z
N MET A 1 14.26 -21.86 7.99
CA MET A 1 13.68 -22.94 8.82
C MET A 1 12.17 -22.76 8.74
N PRO A 2 11.39 -23.79 8.42
CA PRO A 2 9.93 -23.70 8.49
C PRO A 2 9.50 -23.46 9.95
N LEU A 3 8.39 -22.75 10.13
CA LEU A 3 7.82 -22.51 11.46
C LEU A 3 7.17 -23.80 11.97
N GLU A 4 7.34 -24.07 13.26
CA GLU A 4 6.70 -25.19 13.96
C GLU A 4 5.44 -24.72 14.71
N SER A 5 4.59 -25.66 15.14
CA SER A 5 3.38 -25.33 15.89
C SER A 5 3.64 -24.52 17.16
N SER A 6 4.77 -24.77 17.83
CA SER A 6 5.23 -24.02 19.00
C SER A 6 5.52 -22.54 18.70
N ASP A 7 5.99 -22.24 17.48
CA ASP A 7 6.26 -20.87 17.05
C ASP A 7 4.95 -20.08 16.91
N PHE A 8 3.89 -20.69 16.33
CA PHE A 8 2.59 -20.05 16.22
C PHE A 8 1.98 -19.72 17.58
N VAL A 9 2.13 -20.61 18.56
CA VAL A 9 1.71 -20.35 19.95
C VAL A 9 2.53 -19.21 20.55
N SER A 10 3.86 -19.26 20.42
CA SER A 10 4.75 -18.24 20.97
C SER A 10 4.54 -16.85 20.36
N PHE A 11 4.09 -16.78 19.12
CA PHE A 11 3.74 -15.54 18.42
C PHE A 11 2.30 -15.08 18.69
N GLY A 12 1.52 -15.83 19.45
CA GLY A 12 0.12 -15.51 19.73
C GLY A 12 -0.81 -15.68 18.54
N LEU A 13 -0.42 -16.48 17.55
CA LEU A 13 -1.22 -16.77 16.34
C LEU A 13 -2.16 -17.96 16.55
N SER A 14 -1.82 -18.88 17.43
CA SER A 14 -2.67 -20.02 17.84
C SER A 14 -2.66 -20.22 19.34
N ASP A 15 -3.64 -20.96 19.86
CA ASP A 15 -3.62 -21.51 21.19
C ASP A 15 -2.84 -22.84 21.26
N ASN A 16 -2.71 -23.41 22.46
CA ASN A 16 -1.99 -24.68 22.69
C ASN A 16 -2.69 -25.91 22.05
N VAL A 17 -3.94 -25.76 21.60
CA VAL A 17 -4.72 -26.82 20.95
C VAL A 17 -4.66 -26.71 19.43
N GLY A 18 -4.12 -25.60 18.92
CA GLY A 18 -3.95 -25.34 17.48
C GLY A 18 -5.06 -24.48 16.86
N HIS A 19 -5.97 -23.91 17.64
CA HIS A 19 -6.96 -22.98 17.11
C HIS A 19 -6.33 -21.61 16.89
N LEU A 20 -6.66 -20.97 15.77
CA LEU A 20 -6.20 -19.64 15.46
C LEU A 20 -6.80 -18.59 16.42
N THR A 21 -5.95 -17.72 16.95
CA THR A 21 -6.39 -16.50 17.64
C THR A 21 -6.98 -15.50 16.64
N ASN A 22 -7.57 -14.40 17.10
CA ASN A 22 -8.05 -13.34 16.21
C ASN A 22 -6.87 -12.73 15.39
N ALA A 23 -5.69 -12.59 15.99
CA ALA A 23 -4.48 -12.19 15.25
C ALA A 23 -4.10 -13.25 14.22
N GLY A 24 -4.10 -14.53 14.59
CA GLY A 24 -3.78 -15.63 13.66
C GLY A 24 -4.72 -15.65 12.44
N ARG A 25 -6.00 -15.38 12.63
CA ARG A 25 -6.97 -15.30 11.53
C ARG A 25 -6.67 -14.15 10.56
N LEU A 26 -6.17 -13.01 11.07
CA LEU A 26 -5.81 -11.86 10.25
C LEU A 26 -4.50 -12.05 9.45
N PHE A 27 -3.68 -13.05 9.83
CA PHE A 27 -2.48 -13.43 9.09
C PHE A 27 -2.64 -14.70 8.25
N ALA A 28 -3.80 -15.39 8.35
CA ALA A 28 -4.06 -16.59 7.57
C ALA A 28 -4.19 -16.28 6.07
N ASP A 29 -3.73 -17.22 5.22
CA ASP A 29 -3.82 -17.07 3.76
C ASP A 29 -5.27 -17.18 3.25
N GLN A 30 -6.13 -17.90 4.00
CA GLN A 30 -7.56 -17.92 3.72
C GLN A 30 -8.20 -16.65 4.25
N TYR A 31 -9.09 -16.06 3.47
CA TYR A 31 -9.90 -14.92 3.88
C TYR A 31 -10.94 -15.35 4.92
N ILE A 32 -10.57 -15.28 6.21
CA ILE A 32 -11.40 -15.74 7.33
C ILE A 32 -12.13 -14.58 8.01
N VAL A 33 -11.53 -13.38 7.98
CA VAL A 33 -12.06 -12.19 8.66
C VAL A 33 -12.71 -11.27 7.64
N TYR A 34 -14.04 -11.25 7.61
CA TYR A 34 -14.86 -10.50 6.65
C TYR A 34 -14.47 -9.01 6.52
N ASN A 35 -14.12 -8.35 7.62
CA ASN A 35 -13.74 -6.95 7.63
C ASN A 35 -12.23 -6.72 7.45
N SER A 36 -11.45 -7.78 7.10
CA SER A 36 -10.03 -7.64 6.76
C SER A 36 -9.88 -7.16 5.31
N ARG A 37 -10.21 -5.90 5.07
CA ARG A 37 -10.18 -5.28 3.76
C ARG A 37 -9.81 -3.80 3.82
N ILE A 38 -9.40 -3.26 2.67
CA ILE A 38 -9.13 -1.84 2.47
C ILE A 38 -9.81 -1.37 1.19
N PHE A 39 -10.36 -0.15 1.25
CA PHE A 39 -10.90 0.56 0.10
C PHE A 39 -9.92 1.62 -0.35
N CYS A 40 -9.60 1.64 -1.63
CA CYS A 40 -8.60 2.53 -2.21
C CYS A 40 -9.23 3.27 -3.37
N THR A 41 -9.34 4.59 -3.28
CA THR A 41 -9.94 5.42 -4.33
C THR A 41 -9.02 6.57 -4.71
N ARG A 42 -8.78 6.75 -6.00
CA ARG A 42 -8.13 7.94 -6.59
C ARG A 42 -9.21 8.85 -7.16
N TRP A 43 -9.46 9.94 -6.51
CA TRP A 43 -10.44 10.93 -6.89
C TRP A 43 -9.92 11.87 -7.97
N ASN A 44 -10.81 12.33 -8.85
CA ASN A 44 -10.53 13.39 -9.79
C ASN A 44 -10.74 14.74 -9.12
N GLY A 45 -9.66 15.45 -8.81
CA GLY A 45 -9.72 16.76 -8.15
C GLY A 45 -9.47 16.69 -6.63
N LEU A 46 -10.12 17.60 -5.89
CA LEU A 46 -9.80 17.90 -4.48
C LEU A 46 -10.82 17.37 -3.48
N SER A 47 -11.91 16.77 -3.93
CA SER A 47 -13.00 16.30 -3.06
C SER A 47 -13.50 14.92 -3.47
N LYS A 48 -14.13 14.23 -2.50
CA LYS A 48 -14.88 13.01 -2.80
C LYS A 48 -16.11 13.35 -3.61
N GLY A 49 -16.37 12.53 -4.60
CA GLY A 49 -17.57 12.57 -5.41
C GLY A 49 -18.21 11.19 -5.52
N SER A 50 -18.87 10.93 -6.64
CA SER A 50 -19.39 9.61 -6.97
C SER A 50 -18.25 8.69 -7.42
N ILE A 51 -18.20 7.47 -6.90
CA ILE A 51 -17.24 6.45 -7.38
C ILE A 51 -17.44 6.17 -8.87
N PHE A 52 -18.66 6.30 -9.37
CA PHE A 52 -19.00 6.02 -10.77
C PHE A 52 -18.57 7.13 -11.73
N ASP A 53 -18.55 8.39 -11.27
CA ASP A 53 -18.35 9.55 -12.15
C ASP A 53 -17.04 10.30 -11.86
N ASP A 54 -16.58 10.28 -10.59
CA ASP A 54 -15.47 11.13 -10.13
C ASP A 54 -14.23 10.34 -9.68
N ALA A 55 -14.28 9.01 -9.66
CA ALA A 55 -13.12 8.19 -9.37
C ALA A 55 -12.30 7.90 -10.63
N ILE A 56 -10.99 8.13 -10.57
CA ILE A 56 -10.04 7.79 -11.64
C ILE A 56 -9.64 6.31 -11.52
N ASP A 57 -9.48 5.81 -10.29
CA ASP A 57 -9.19 4.41 -9.97
C ASP A 57 -9.86 4.07 -8.64
N ASP A 58 -10.49 2.90 -8.58
CA ASP A 58 -11.16 2.41 -7.39
C ASP A 58 -10.92 0.91 -7.25
N LYS A 59 -10.45 0.50 -6.07
CA LYS A 59 -10.09 -0.88 -5.76
C LYS A 59 -10.50 -1.24 -4.35
N GLU A 60 -11.09 -2.40 -4.21
CA GLU A 60 -11.28 -3.08 -2.93
C GLU A 60 -10.30 -4.25 -2.84
N TYR A 61 -9.54 -4.31 -1.75
CA TYR A 61 -8.63 -5.42 -1.47
C TYR A 61 -9.03 -6.09 -0.17
N GLU A 62 -9.07 -7.41 -0.20
CA GLU A 62 -9.34 -8.27 0.95
C GLU A 62 -8.21 -9.29 1.13
N GLY A 63 -8.10 -9.87 2.32
CA GLY A 63 -7.09 -10.88 2.61
C GLY A 63 -6.38 -10.67 3.94
N ASN A 64 -5.20 -11.27 4.06
CA ASN A 64 -4.37 -11.12 5.25
C ASN A 64 -3.68 -9.73 5.30
N LEU A 65 -3.23 -9.34 6.50
CA LEU A 65 -2.68 -8.01 6.73
C LEU A 65 -1.46 -7.68 5.86
N ILE A 66 -0.66 -8.69 5.49
CA ILE A 66 0.51 -8.49 4.64
C ILE A 66 0.09 -8.20 3.21
N GLN A 67 -0.90 -8.92 2.70
CA GLN A 67 -1.48 -8.66 1.38
C GLN A 67 -2.13 -7.27 1.34
N LEU A 68 -2.87 -6.89 2.39
CA LEU A 68 -3.47 -5.56 2.47
C LEU A 68 -2.41 -4.45 2.47
N LEU A 69 -1.32 -4.61 3.23
CA LEU A 69 -0.21 -3.66 3.23
C LEU A 69 0.43 -3.54 1.84
N GLN A 70 0.69 -4.67 1.18
CA GLN A 70 1.29 -4.70 -0.15
C GLN A 70 0.38 -4.08 -1.21
N ASN A 71 -0.91 -4.45 -1.22
CA ASN A 71 -1.89 -3.95 -2.18
C ASN A 71 -2.16 -2.45 -2.01
N GLY A 72 -2.31 -1.97 -0.76
CA GLY A 72 -2.48 -0.54 -0.47
C GLY A 72 -1.25 0.28 -0.87
N SER A 73 -0.04 -0.24 -0.58
CA SER A 73 1.21 0.40 -1.01
C SER A 73 1.32 0.46 -2.54
N LEU A 74 0.93 -0.61 -3.23
CA LEU A 74 0.96 -0.69 -4.68
C LEU A 74 -0.07 0.26 -5.31
N PHE A 75 -1.28 0.34 -4.74
CA PHE A 75 -2.30 1.28 -5.21
C PHE A 75 -1.79 2.73 -5.13
N ILE A 76 -1.20 3.12 -4.00
CA ILE A 76 -0.65 4.47 -3.83
C ILE A 76 0.49 4.71 -4.83
N LEU A 77 1.39 3.74 -5.00
CA LEU A 77 2.50 3.87 -5.95
C LEU A 77 2.02 4.04 -7.39
N ASN A 78 1.02 3.26 -7.81
CA ASN A 78 0.48 3.32 -9.18
C ASN A 78 -0.27 4.63 -9.46
N ASN A 79 -0.84 5.25 -8.43
CA ASN A 79 -1.58 6.50 -8.52
C ASN A 79 -0.75 7.74 -8.14
N SER A 80 0.55 7.57 -7.84
CA SER A 80 1.50 8.64 -7.53
C SER A 80 2.42 8.90 -8.72
N LYS A 81 2.91 10.14 -8.81
CA LYS A 81 3.87 10.55 -9.83
C LYS A 81 5.23 10.80 -9.19
N VAL A 82 6.28 10.52 -9.95
CA VAL A 82 7.64 10.98 -9.65
C VAL A 82 8.03 11.95 -10.75
N ARG A 83 7.99 13.23 -10.44
CA ARG A 83 8.56 14.25 -11.32
C ARG A 83 10.07 14.21 -11.22
N PHE A 84 10.77 14.78 -12.16
CA PHE A 84 12.20 14.91 -12.09
C PHE A 84 12.64 16.28 -12.60
N GLU A 85 13.72 16.76 -12.01
CA GLU A 85 14.41 17.95 -12.46
C GLU A 85 15.82 17.56 -12.92
N LYS A 86 16.19 17.99 -14.13
CA LYS A 86 17.54 17.78 -14.65
C LYS A 86 18.44 18.86 -14.08
N LYS A 87 19.43 18.49 -13.31
CA LYS A 87 20.55 19.32 -12.88
C LYS A 87 21.75 19.10 -13.82
N ASP A 88 22.76 19.93 -13.73
CA ASP A 88 23.92 19.91 -14.64
C ASP A 88 24.58 18.52 -14.76
N PHE A 89 24.68 17.78 -13.66
CA PHE A 89 25.39 16.50 -13.59
C PHE A 89 24.56 15.32 -13.14
N TYR A 90 23.30 15.54 -12.69
CA TYR A 90 22.43 14.47 -12.20
C TYR A 90 20.95 14.80 -12.40
N ARG A 91 20.12 13.81 -12.21
CA ARG A 91 18.67 13.93 -12.16
C ARG A 91 18.23 13.90 -10.72
N GLU A 92 17.45 14.88 -10.30
CA GLU A 92 16.78 14.90 -9.01
C GLU A 92 15.34 14.41 -9.17
N ASP A 93 15.00 13.31 -8.50
CA ASP A 93 13.65 12.77 -8.49
C ASP A 93 12.81 13.48 -7.42
N LYS A 94 11.60 13.92 -7.81
CA LYS A 94 10.64 14.65 -6.96
C LYS A 94 9.36 13.82 -6.85
N PRO A 95 9.27 12.86 -5.91
CA PRO A 95 8.07 12.07 -5.71
C PRO A 95 6.95 12.90 -5.08
N ASP A 96 5.70 12.51 -5.35
CA ASP A 96 4.53 13.12 -4.73
C ASP A 96 4.52 12.92 -3.21
N TYR A 97 4.98 11.75 -2.75
CA TYR A 97 5.00 11.34 -1.32
C TYR A 97 6.27 10.58 -0.98
N SER A 98 6.72 10.66 0.29
CA SER A 98 7.77 9.78 0.79
C SER A 98 7.26 8.34 0.89
N THR A 99 7.93 7.40 0.24
CA THR A 99 7.59 5.96 0.32
C THR A 99 7.63 5.46 1.76
N ARG A 100 8.57 5.95 2.57
CA ARG A 100 8.69 5.56 3.98
C ARG A 100 7.56 6.14 4.82
N ALA A 101 7.18 7.41 4.61
CA ALA A 101 6.04 8.02 5.29
C ALA A 101 4.72 7.30 4.95
N VAL A 102 4.52 6.96 3.68
CA VAL A 102 3.36 6.17 3.22
C VAL A 102 3.32 4.79 3.88
N THR A 103 4.45 4.06 3.85
CA THR A 103 4.53 2.73 4.48
C THR A 103 4.23 2.79 5.97
N GLU A 104 4.80 3.77 6.68
CA GLU A 104 4.56 3.96 8.12
C GLU A 104 3.09 4.27 8.40
N ALA A 105 2.46 5.13 7.59
CA ALA A 105 1.04 5.47 7.74
C ALA A 105 0.12 4.26 7.48
N LEU A 106 0.42 3.44 6.47
CA LEU A 106 -0.33 2.21 6.17
C LEU A 106 -0.16 1.14 7.26
N VAL A 107 1.07 0.91 7.71
CA VAL A 107 1.36 -0.01 8.81
C VAL A 107 0.58 0.43 10.06
N ASN A 108 0.63 1.72 10.42
CA ASN A 108 -0.10 2.25 11.56
C ASN A 108 -1.62 2.09 11.39
N ALA A 109 -2.16 2.32 10.20
CA ALA A 109 -3.58 2.13 9.91
C ALA A 109 -4.04 0.68 10.13
N LEU A 110 -3.20 -0.31 9.79
CA LEU A 110 -3.49 -1.74 9.99
C LEU A 110 -3.28 -2.20 11.43
N ILE A 111 -2.17 -1.82 12.08
CA ILE A 111 -1.86 -2.30 13.44
C ILE A 111 -2.70 -1.62 14.53
N HIS A 112 -3.15 -0.39 14.32
CA HIS A 112 -3.97 0.36 15.28
C HIS A 112 -5.46 0.34 14.97
N ARG A 113 -5.88 -0.30 13.87
CA ARG A 113 -7.29 -0.50 13.55
C ARG A 113 -8.04 -1.14 14.72
N ASP A 114 -9.26 -0.68 14.94
CA ASP A 114 -10.20 -1.36 15.82
C ASP A 114 -10.91 -2.48 15.04
N TYR A 115 -10.45 -3.72 15.25
CA TYR A 115 -11.00 -4.90 14.57
C TYR A 115 -12.34 -5.38 15.14
N ILE A 116 -12.81 -4.78 16.24
CA ILE A 116 -14.14 -5.06 16.81
C ILE A 116 -15.21 -4.33 15.99
N VAL A 117 -14.88 -3.20 15.37
CA VAL A 117 -15.79 -2.44 14.51
C VAL A 117 -15.98 -3.19 13.19
N MET A 118 -17.16 -3.81 13.02
CA MET A 118 -17.46 -4.69 11.88
C MET A 118 -17.88 -3.95 10.61
N GLY A 119 -18.40 -2.74 10.72
CA GLY A 119 -18.98 -1.96 9.60
C GLY A 119 -18.11 -0.81 9.14
N ALA A 120 -16.79 -0.88 9.36
CA ALA A 120 -15.87 0.15 8.90
C ALA A 120 -14.51 -0.46 8.54
N GLU A 121 -13.96 -0.05 7.43
CA GLU A 121 -12.71 -0.53 6.85
C GLU A 121 -11.65 0.57 6.84
N VAL A 122 -10.41 0.20 6.50
CA VAL A 122 -9.35 1.16 6.22
C VAL A 122 -9.62 1.76 4.84
N HIS A 123 -9.57 3.08 4.73
CA HIS A 123 -9.72 3.80 3.47
C HIS A 123 -8.43 4.50 3.09
N ILE A 124 -8.08 4.41 1.82
CA ILE A 124 -7.00 5.12 1.16
C ILE A 124 -7.65 6.02 0.10
N ASP A 125 -7.74 7.31 0.38
CA ASP A 125 -8.31 8.31 -0.51
C ASP A 125 -7.20 9.19 -1.08
N MET A 126 -6.95 9.14 -2.37
CA MET A 126 -5.98 9.98 -3.05
C MET A 126 -6.69 11.09 -3.83
N TYR A 127 -6.28 12.32 -3.60
CA TYR A 127 -6.72 13.52 -4.31
C TYR A 127 -5.55 14.12 -5.08
N ASP A 128 -5.78 15.17 -5.84
CA ASP A 128 -4.71 15.83 -6.56
C ASP A 128 -3.68 16.48 -5.62
N ASP A 129 -4.16 17.02 -4.50
CA ASP A 129 -3.34 17.76 -3.53
C ASP A 129 -2.87 16.93 -2.34
N ARG A 130 -3.42 15.73 -2.11
CA ARG A 130 -3.13 14.95 -0.90
C ARG A 130 -3.51 13.47 -1.01
N LEU A 131 -2.97 12.70 -0.09
CA LEU A 131 -3.33 11.32 0.25
C LEU A 131 -3.88 11.32 1.68
N GLU A 132 -5.05 10.71 1.89
CA GLU A 132 -5.65 10.45 3.18
C GLU A 132 -5.70 8.95 3.45
N ILE A 133 -5.18 8.51 4.60
CA ILE A 133 -5.27 7.13 5.08
C ILE A 133 -6.07 7.15 6.36
N THR A 134 -7.27 6.58 6.33
CA THR A 134 -8.22 6.57 7.44
C THR A 134 -8.41 5.15 7.96
N SER A 135 -8.24 4.96 9.26
CA SER A 135 -8.43 3.69 9.95
C SER A 135 -9.56 3.77 10.98
N PRO A 136 -10.41 2.73 11.09
CA PRO A 136 -11.40 2.62 12.16
C PRO A 136 -10.77 2.56 13.55
N GLY A 137 -11.39 3.26 14.50
CA GLY A 137 -10.90 3.43 15.86
C GLY A 137 -10.12 4.71 16.04
N GLY A 138 -10.53 5.54 17.02
CA GLY A 138 -9.84 6.77 17.38
C GLY A 138 -8.49 6.50 18.07
N MET A 139 -7.89 7.55 18.62
CA MET A 139 -6.68 7.41 19.45
C MET A 139 -6.93 6.45 20.61
N TYR A 140 -6.04 5.49 20.78
CA TYR A 140 -6.03 4.65 21.98
C TYR A 140 -5.79 5.54 23.21
N GLY A 141 -6.49 5.28 24.33
CA GLY A 141 -6.44 6.15 25.50
C GLY A 141 -7.38 7.39 25.46
N GLY A 142 -8.19 7.53 24.39
CA GLY A 142 -9.40 8.39 24.35
C GLY A 142 -9.20 9.87 24.04
N LYS A 143 -8.01 10.47 24.22
CA LYS A 143 -7.78 11.87 23.88
C LYS A 143 -7.48 12.04 22.38
N PRO A 144 -8.18 12.93 21.67
CA PRO A 144 -7.90 13.20 20.26
C PRO A 144 -6.45 13.63 20.03
N ILE A 145 -5.90 13.27 18.86
CA ILE A 145 -4.52 13.63 18.49
C ILE A 145 -4.33 15.16 18.42
N GLN A 146 -5.37 15.88 18.07
CA GLN A 146 -5.38 17.34 17.96
C GLN A 146 -5.15 18.04 19.33
N GLU A 147 -5.39 17.33 20.44
CA GLU A 147 -5.20 17.82 21.81
C GLU A 147 -3.87 17.34 22.42
N ARG A 148 -3.05 16.63 21.66
CA ARG A 148 -1.76 16.09 22.09
C ARG A 148 -0.62 16.80 21.39
N LYS A 149 0.51 16.95 22.07
CA LYS A 149 1.75 17.32 21.41
C LYS A 149 2.33 16.09 20.70
N LEU A 150 2.64 16.23 19.42
CA LEU A 150 3.06 15.09 18.57
C LEU A 150 4.39 14.45 19.02
N ASP A 151 5.24 15.20 19.70
CA ASP A 151 6.50 14.78 20.28
C ASP A 151 6.37 14.06 21.63
N GLU A 152 5.23 14.23 22.31
CA GLU A 152 4.90 13.60 23.61
C GLU A 152 3.99 12.36 23.45
N ILE A 153 3.71 11.92 22.21
CA ILE A 153 2.85 10.75 22.00
C ILE A 153 3.61 9.47 22.31
N GLU A 154 3.18 8.79 23.35
CA GLU A 154 3.69 7.48 23.72
C GLU A 154 3.19 6.36 22.79
N SER A 155 3.98 5.28 22.68
CA SER A 155 3.63 4.12 21.89
C SER A 155 2.61 3.24 22.61
N GLU A 156 1.34 3.54 22.39
CA GLU A 156 0.24 2.69 22.86
C GLU A 156 -0.23 1.76 21.74
N ARG A 157 -0.29 0.46 22.00
CA ARG A 157 -0.63 -0.54 20.97
C ARG A 157 -2.03 -1.09 21.21
N ARG A 158 -2.96 -0.79 20.32
CA ARG A 158 -4.29 -1.41 20.35
C ARG A 158 -4.24 -2.92 20.14
N ASN A 159 -3.39 -3.37 19.21
CA ASN A 159 -3.25 -4.77 18.81
C ASN A 159 -1.79 -5.24 19.02
N PRO A 160 -1.37 -5.58 20.25
CA PRO A 160 0.04 -5.85 20.56
C PRO A 160 0.61 -7.05 19.80
N VAL A 161 -0.16 -8.12 19.59
CA VAL A 161 0.28 -9.30 18.83
C VAL A 161 0.54 -8.94 17.36
N ILE A 162 -0.37 -8.19 16.74
CA ILE A 162 -0.20 -7.73 15.35
C ILE A 162 1.03 -6.84 15.23
N ALA A 163 1.18 -5.87 16.14
CA ALA A 163 2.34 -4.97 16.15
C ALA A 163 3.67 -5.72 16.32
N ASP A 164 3.72 -6.74 17.20
CA ASP A 164 4.90 -7.56 17.38
C ASP A 164 5.28 -8.37 16.13
N LEU A 165 4.29 -8.89 15.41
CA LEU A 165 4.51 -9.59 14.15
C LEU A 165 5.02 -8.66 13.06
N PHE A 166 4.42 -7.48 12.88
CA PHE A 166 4.89 -6.48 11.93
C PHE A 166 6.33 -6.05 12.24
N HIS A 167 6.68 -5.91 13.53
CA HIS A 167 8.06 -5.62 13.94
C HIS A 167 9.03 -6.76 13.61
N ARG A 168 8.66 -8.02 13.89
CA ARG A 168 9.48 -9.21 13.56
C ARG A 168 9.73 -9.33 12.06
N MET A 169 8.74 -8.99 11.25
CA MET A 169 8.83 -8.93 9.80
C MET A 169 9.55 -7.67 9.27
N LYS A 170 10.01 -6.77 10.17
CA LYS A 170 10.72 -5.52 9.86
C LYS A 170 9.90 -4.48 9.10
N PHE A 171 8.58 -4.51 9.20
CA PHE A 171 7.72 -3.48 8.65
C PHE A 171 7.62 -2.25 9.55
N MET A 172 7.93 -2.35 10.84
CA MET A 172 7.88 -1.25 11.81
C MET A 172 8.98 -1.35 12.88
N GLU A 173 9.25 -0.21 13.53
CA GLU A 173 10.11 -0.11 14.70
C GLU A 173 9.28 -0.08 16.00
N ARG A 174 9.86 -0.56 17.13
CA ARG A 174 9.13 -0.67 18.42
C ARG A 174 9.01 0.64 19.21
N ARG A 175 9.71 1.70 18.82
CA ARG A 175 10.00 2.85 19.71
C ARG A 175 8.99 3.99 19.68
N GLY A 176 7.75 3.82 19.18
CA GLY A 176 6.74 4.87 19.16
C GLY A 176 7.06 6.05 18.25
N SER A 177 7.99 5.85 17.30
CA SER A 177 8.49 6.89 16.41
C SER A 177 7.65 7.09 15.14
N GLY A 178 6.51 6.40 14.98
CA GLY A 178 5.76 6.37 13.73
C GLY A 178 5.32 7.75 13.23
N ILE A 179 4.67 8.54 14.08
CA ILE A 179 4.25 9.90 13.72
C ILE A 179 5.45 10.80 13.42
N LYS A 180 6.47 10.74 14.27
CA LYS A 180 7.71 11.51 14.09
C LYS A 180 8.39 11.14 12.79
N LYS A 181 8.46 9.85 12.47
CA LYS A 181 9.05 9.35 11.22
C LYS A 181 8.26 9.81 9.99
N ILE A 182 6.94 9.82 10.02
CA ILE A 182 6.11 10.39 8.95
C ILE A 182 6.46 11.87 8.71
N LEU A 183 6.61 12.65 9.77
CA LEU A 183 6.97 14.07 9.70
C LEU A 183 8.39 14.26 9.13
N GLU A 184 9.38 13.54 9.68
CA GLU A 184 10.78 13.62 9.28
C GLU A 184 10.98 13.21 7.81
N GLU A 185 10.47 12.04 7.42
CA GLU A 185 10.60 11.51 6.06
C GLU A 185 9.90 12.39 5.01
N THR A 186 8.81 13.06 5.39
CA THR A 186 8.13 14.00 4.52
C THR A 186 8.92 15.31 4.40
N SER A 187 9.51 15.81 5.50
CA SER A 187 10.27 17.05 5.51
C SER A 187 11.57 16.99 4.68
N MET A 188 12.07 15.79 4.42
CA MET A 188 13.27 15.56 3.58
C MET A 188 12.98 15.58 2.07
N LEU A 189 11.69 15.63 1.67
CA LEU A 189 11.36 15.61 0.25
C LEU A 189 11.69 16.91 -0.45
N PRO A 190 12.18 16.86 -1.71
CA PRO A 190 12.31 18.04 -2.55
C PRO A 190 10.95 18.75 -2.73
N GLY A 191 10.91 20.04 -2.51
CA GLY A 191 9.69 20.84 -2.60
C GLY A 191 8.85 20.87 -1.32
N TYR A 192 9.38 20.34 -0.22
CA TYR A 192 8.73 20.49 1.09
C TYR A 192 8.79 21.94 1.56
N ASP A 193 7.71 22.39 2.14
CA ASP A 193 7.56 23.59 2.97
C ASP A 193 6.55 23.32 4.08
N GLU A 194 6.38 24.24 5.04
CA GLU A 194 5.47 24.04 6.19
C GLU A 194 4.00 23.85 5.80
N SER A 195 3.56 24.34 4.63
CA SER A 195 2.21 24.09 4.12
C SER A 195 1.99 22.63 3.68
N LYS A 196 3.08 21.92 3.40
CA LYS A 196 3.11 20.51 3.01
C LYS A 196 3.29 19.55 4.19
N LYS A 197 3.38 20.07 5.42
CA LYS A 197 3.52 19.28 6.63
C LYS A 197 2.36 18.27 6.77
N PRO A 198 2.64 17.00 7.05
CA PRO A 198 1.61 16.01 7.35
C PRO A 198 0.72 16.43 8.50
N THR A 199 -0.56 16.17 8.37
CA THR A 199 -1.53 16.43 9.44
C THR A 199 -2.22 15.14 9.87
N PHE A 200 -2.65 15.12 11.12
CA PHE A 200 -3.29 13.98 11.75
C PHE A 200 -4.62 14.43 12.33
N ARG A 201 -5.66 13.65 12.10
CA ARG A 201 -7.00 13.93 12.63
C ARG A 201 -7.52 12.68 13.32
N SER A 202 -8.11 12.81 14.47
CA SER A 202 -8.82 11.71 15.12
C SER A 202 -10.17 12.15 15.65
N SER A 203 -11.11 11.23 15.59
CA SER A 203 -12.41 11.25 16.24
C SER A 203 -12.52 10.01 17.14
N PRO A 204 -13.58 9.83 17.91
CA PRO A 204 -13.78 8.58 18.65
C PRO A 204 -13.79 7.33 17.75
N ASN A 205 -14.21 7.47 16.49
CA ASN A 205 -14.44 6.36 15.58
C ASN A 205 -13.33 6.18 14.53
N PHE A 206 -12.55 7.20 14.22
CA PHE A 206 -11.57 7.15 13.13
C PHE A 206 -10.29 7.90 13.46
N PHE A 207 -9.19 7.42 12.89
CA PHE A 207 -7.91 8.09 12.84
C PHE A 207 -7.48 8.27 11.38
N THR A 208 -7.12 9.50 11.00
CA THR A 208 -6.72 9.83 9.62
C THR A 208 -5.34 10.48 9.60
N VAL A 209 -4.47 9.94 8.75
CA VAL A 209 -3.20 10.56 8.35
C VAL A 209 -3.40 11.25 7.02
N VAL A 210 -2.98 12.51 6.92
CA VAL A 210 -3.04 13.31 5.68
C VAL A 210 -1.63 13.67 5.25
N LEU A 211 -1.21 13.18 4.09
CA LEU A 211 0.05 13.53 3.45
C LEU A 211 -0.24 14.46 2.27
N LYS A 212 0.41 15.61 2.23
CA LYS A 212 0.26 16.56 1.12
C LYS A 212 1.09 16.12 -0.09
N ASN A 213 0.55 16.31 -1.28
CA ASN A 213 1.29 16.06 -2.52
C ASN A 213 2.36 17.14 -2.71
N MET A 214 3.65 16.73 -2.72
CA MET A 214 4.78 17.66 -2.87
C MET A 214 4.76 18.39 -4.21
N ASN A 215 4.22 17.76 -5.25
CA ASN A 215 4.18 18.29 -6.61
C ASN A 215 2.89 19.03 -6.95
N TYR A 216 1.91 19.08 -6.05
CA TYR A 216 0.69 19.85 -6.27
C TYR A 216 0.96 21.35 -6.06
N ASN A 217 0.60 22.15 -7.05
CA ASN A 217 0.60 23.61 -6.98
C ASN A 217 -0.78 24.12 -7.41
N ALA A 218 -1.50 24.80 -6.49
CA ALA A 218 -2.83 25.32 -6.74
C ALA A 218 -2.88 26.35 -7.87
N GLU A 219 -1.80 27.12 -8.08
CA GLU A 219 -1.71 28.13 -9.14
C GLU A 219 -1.69 27.48 -10.54
N ASN A 220 -1.09 26.30 -10.68
CA ASN A 220 -1.06 25.56 -11.93
C ASN A 220 -2.31 24.71 -12.16
N ALA A 221 -3.06 24.37 -11.14
CA ALA A 221 -4.26 23.54 -11.23
C ALA A 221 -5.40 24.24 -11.99
N THR A 222 -5.44 25.56 -12.01
CA THR A 222 -6.40 26.36 -12.79
C THR A 222 -6.06 26.44 -14.28
N ALA A 223 -4.80 26.13 -14.66
CA ALA A 223 -4.35 26.18 -16.05
C ALA A 223 -4.48 24.82 -16.78
N GLU A 224 -4.54 23.70 -16.04
CA GLU A 224 -4.60 22.34 -16.60
C GLU A 224 -6.05 21.78 -16.76
N GLN A 225 -7.09 22.55 -16.44
CA GLN A 225 -8.49 22.12 -16.62
C GLN A 225 -8.99 22.15 -18.09
N VAL A 226 -8.10 22.24 -19.07
CA VAL A 226 -8.47 22.12 -20.48
C VAL A 226 -7.85 20.87 -21.07
N THR A 227 -8.69 19.88 -21.22
CA THR A 227 -8.60 18.55 -21.84
C THR A 227 -8.21 17.39 -20.93
N PRO A 228 -9.17 16.50 -20.61
CA PRO A 228 -8.84 15.16 -20.18
C PRO A 228 -8.40 14.37 -21.42
N GLN A 229 -7.12 14.33 -21.70
CA GLN A 229 -6.60 13.19 -22.45
C GLN A 229 -6.54 12.02 -21.46
N VAL A 230 -7.65 11.31 -21.36
CA VAL A 230 -7.70 9.97 -20.79
C VAL A 230 -6.98 9.04 -21.78
N THR A 231 -5.67 9.02 -21.70
CA THR A 231 -4.94 7.81 -22.06
C THR A 231 -5.04 6.92 -20.84
N PRO A 232 -5.68 5.74 -20.93
CA PRO A 232 -5.66 4.77 -19.85
C PRO A 232 -4.19 4.52 -19.51
N GLN A 233 -3.77 4.92 -18.33
CA GLN A 233 -2.40 4.64 -17.87
C GLN A 233 -2.37 3.16 -17.58
N VAL A 234 -1.96 2.37 -18.58
CA VAL A 234 -1.82 0.92 -18.49
C VAL A 234 -0.93 0.64 -17.29
N THR A 235 -1.47 -0.02 -16.27
CA THR A 235 -0.74 -0.35 -15.05
C THR A 235 0.51 -1.15 -15.39
N VAL A 236 1.53 -1.12 -14.53
CA VAL A 236 2.75 -1.93 -14.76
C VAL A 236 2.40 -3.41 -14.90
N GLN A 237 1.40 -3.88 -14.16
CA GLN A 237 0.90 -5.26 -14.27
C GLN A 237 0.26 -5.53 -15.63
N GLU A 238 -0.58 -4.63 -16.12
CA GLU A 238 -1.17 -4.74 -17.47
C GLU A 238 -0.11 -4.67 -18.58
N LYS A 239 0.91 -3.82 -18.42
CA LYS A 239 2.07 -3.78 -19.33
C LYS A 239 2.81 -5.12 -19.33
N ILE A 240 3.02 -5.73 -18.15
CA ILE A 240 3.64 -7.05 -18.03
C ILE A 240 2.76 -8.10 -18.72
N LEU A 241 1.47 -8.12 -18.42
CA LEU A 241 0.54 -9.10 -19.00
C LEU A 241 0.42 -8.96 -20.52
N ALA A 242 0.35 -7.74 -21.03
CA ALA A 242 0.32 -7.48 -22.47
C ALA A 242 1.63 -7.90 -23.15
N TYR A 243 2.78 -7.55 -22.55
CA TYR A 243 4.10 -7.89 -23.10
C TYR A 243 4.40 -9.39 -23.03
N CYS A 244 3.88 -10.07 -22.01
CA CYS A 244 4.02 -11.52 -21.82
C CYS A 244 2.97 -12.35 -22.56
N SER A 245 2.23 -11.78 -23.53
CA SER A 245 1.40 -12.56 -24.48
C SER A 245 2.19 -13.66 -25.18
N GLU A 246 3.49 -13.46 -25.35
CA GLU A 246 4.49 -14.44 -25.74
C GLU A 246 5.51 -14.65 -24.59
N PRO A 247 6.17 -15.81 -24.53
CA PRO A 247 7.14 -16.10 -23.46
C PRO A 247 8.31 -15.11 -23.42
N LYS A 248 8.42 -14.30 -22.36
CA LYS A 248 9.48 -13.30 -22.13
C LYS A 248 10.30 -13.64 -20.90
N SER A 249 11.60 -13.38 -20.94
CA SER A 249 12.49 -13.51 -19.79
C SER A 249 12.25 -12.38 -18.79
N ARG A 250 12.59 -12.59 -17.53
CA ARG A 250 12.51 -11.54 -16.50
C ARG A 250 13.25 -10.26 -16.90
N ARG A 251 14.41 -10.38 -17.54
CA ARG A 251 15.21 -9.23 -17.97
C ARG A 251 14.47 -8.39 -19.02
N GLU A 252 13.92 -9.04 -20.05
CA GLU A 252 13.12 -8.37 -21.08
C GLU A 252 11.90 -7.64 -20.49
N ILE A 253 11.21 -8.29 -19.53
CA ILE A 253 10.05 -7.68 -18.86
C ILE A 253 10.47 -6.43 -18.06
N MET A 254 11.57 -6.53 -17.29
CA MET A 254 12.10 -5.40 -16.53
C MET A 254 12.52 -4.23 -17.44
N GLU A 255 13.23 -4.51 -18.52
CA GLU A 255 13.66 -3.51 -19.51
C GLU A 255 12.44 -2.83 -20.17
N HIS A 256 11.42 -3.62 -20.55
CA HIS A 256 10.18 -3.11 -21.13
C HIS A 256 9.40 -2.20 -20.17
N CYS A 257 9.39 -2.53 -18.87
CA CYS A 257 8.72 -1.74 -17.84
C CYS A 257 9.59 -0.60 -17.26
N GLY A 258 10.85 -0.46 -17.69
CA GLY A 258 11.76 0.59 -17.24
C GLY A 258 12.36 0.38 -15.85
N TYR A 259 12.36 -0.87 -15.32
CA TYR A 259 12.87 -1.18 -13.99
C TYR A 259 14.30 -1.70 -14.01
N LYS A 260 15.13 -1.22 -13.08
CA LYS A 260 16.53 -1.64 -12.91
C LYS A 260 16.74 -2.53 -11.68
N ASP A 261 15.99 -2.32 -10.61
CA ASP A 261 16.12 -3.14 -9.39
C ASP A 261 15.33 -4.43 -9.48
N LYS A 262 16.07 -5.54 -9.51
CA LYS A 262 15.54 -6.90 -9.69
C LYS A 262 14.73 -7.38 -8.49
N LYS A 263 15.15 -7.06 -7.25
CA LYS A 263 14.49 -7.58 -6.05
C LYS A 263 13.12 -6.96 -5.88
N SER A 264 13.05 -5.63 -5.96
CA SER A 264 11.78 -4.88 -5.87
C SER A 264 10.84 -5.25 -7.01
N PHE A 265 11.34 -5.36 -8.26
CA PHE A 265 10.51 -5.74 -9.40
C PHE A 265 9.88 -7.12 -9.25
N VAL A 266 10.65 -8.10 -8.79
CA VAL A 266 10.14 -9.47 -8.59
C VAL A 266 9.11 -9.50 -7.47
N SER A 267 9.38 -8.86 -6.32
CA SER A 267 8.46 -8.90 -5.17
C SER A 267 7.18 -8.10 -5.41
N LEU A 268 7.27 -6.94 -6.08
CA LEU A 268 6.13 -6.04 -6.25
C LEU A 268 5.23 -6.41 -7.44
N TYR A 269 5.80 -7.00 -8.50
CA TYR A 269 5.07 -7.20 -9.76
C TYR A 269 5.01 -8.65 -10.22
N LEU A 270 6.15 -9.37 -10.29
CA LEU A 270 6.14 -10.73 -10.83
C LEU A 270 5.54 -11.75 -9.87
N ALA A 271 5.89 -11.69 -8.59
CA ALA A 271 5.40 -12.65 -7.60
C ALA A 271 3.87 -12.59 -7.42
N PRO A 272 3.23 -11.42 -7.30
CA PRO A 272 1.77 -11.31 -7.23
C PRO A 272 1.07 -11.88 -8.48
N LEU A 273 1.58 -11.59 -9.69
CA LEU A 273 1.02 -12.10 -10.94
C LEU A 273 1.17 -13.62 -11.10
N LEU A 274 2.23 -14.20 -10.56
CA LEU A 274 2.41 -15.65 -10.50
C LEU A 274 1.49 -16.29 -9.48
N THR A 275 1.32 -15.68 -8.32
CA THR A 275 0.44 -16.17 -7.24
C THR A 275 -1.03 -16.12 -7.66
N SER A 276 -1.46 -15.06 -8.35
CA SER A 276 -2.82 -14.95 -8.89
C SER A 276 -3.10 -15.84 -10.10
N GLY A 277 -2.06 -16.50 -10.66
CA GLY A 277 -2.19 -17.32 -11.87
C GLY A 277 -2.35 -16.53 -13.17
N ALA A 278 -2.33 -15.19 -13.12
CA ALA A 278 -2.40 -14.33 -14.31
C ALA A 278 -1.15 -14.47 -15.19
N LEU A 279 -0.01 -14.78 -14.57
CA LEU A 279 1.26 -15.08 -15.24
C LEU A 279 1.72 -16.50 -14.89
N ARG A 280 2.31 -17.22 -15.83
CA ARG A 280 2.82 -18.57 -15.64
C ARG A 280 4.29 -18.66 -16.02
N MET A 281 5.04 -19.46 -15.27
CA MET A 281 6.41 -19.86 -15.59
C MET A 281 6.43 -20.92 -16.70
N THR A 282 7.34 -20.80 -17.65
CA THR A 282 7.54 -21.84 -18.70
C THR A 282 8.27 -23.06 -18.17
N LEU A 283 9.10 -22.91 -17.13
CA LEU A 283 9.83 -23.97 -16.44
C LEU A 283 9.49 -23.92 -14.93
N PRO A 284 8.29 -24.35 -14.51
CA PRO A 284 7.86 -24.21 -13.11
C PRO A 284 8.69 -25.03 -12.13
N ASN A 285 9.26 -26.17 -12.58
CA ASN A 285 10.11 -27.04 -11.77
C ASN A 285 11.56 -26.51 -11.63
N GLU A 286 11.93 -25.51 -12.43
CA GLU A 286 13.26 -24.88 -12.42
C GLU A 286 13.15 -23.36 -12.38
N PRO A 287 12.59 -22.76 -11.29
CA PRO A 287 12.27 -21.33 -11.22
C PRO A 287 13.50 -20.41 -11.31
N THR A 288 14.70 -20.93 -11.01
CA THR A 288 15.96 -20.18 -11.05
C THR A 288 16.72 -20.34 -12.36
N SER A 289 16.23 -21.15 -13.29
CA SER A 289 16.86 -21.42 -14.58
C SER A 289 17.10 -20.11 -15.37
N ARG A 290 18.24 -20.02 -16.06
CA ARG A 290 18.54 -18.90 -16.96
C ARG A 290 17.61 -18.87 -18.18
N LEU A 291 17.01 -20.01 -18.52
CA LEU A 291 16.05 -20.15 -19.62
C LEU A 291 14.61 -19.89 -19.19
N GLN A 292 14.37 -19.59 -17.91
CA GLN A 292 13.04 -19.31 -17.40
C GLN A 292 12.42 -18.10 -18.12
N LYS A 293 11.21 -18.31 -18.64
CA LYS A 293 10.36 -17.26 -19.23
C LYS A 293 8.98 -17.25 -18.57
N TYR A 294 8.25 -16.18 -18.80
CA TYR A 294 6.92 -15.93 -18.24
C TYR A 294 5.95 -15.66 -19.38
N VAL A 295 4.73 -16.18 -19.25
CA VAL A 295 3.67 -16.04 -20.26
C VAL A 295 2.34 -15.78 -19.58
N THR A 296 1.54 -14.87 -20.15
CA THR A 296 0.20 -14.50 -19.66
C THR A 296 -0.79 -15.63 -19.96
N MET A 297 -1.60 -15.97 -18.98
CA MET A 297 -2.70 -16.91 -19.13
C MET A 297 -3.94 -16.15 -19.65
N LYS A 298 -4.49 -16.56 -20.79
CA LYS A 298 -5.78 -16.07 -21.26
C LYS A 298 -6.89 -16.60 -20.34
N PRO A 299 -7.83 -15.78 -19.88
CA PRO A 299 -9.00 -16.31 -19.16
C PRO A 299 -9.72 -17.33 -20.04
N GLN A 300 -9.93 -18.54 -19.51
CA GLN A 300 -10.78 -19.52 -20.19
C GLN A 300 -12.18 -18.92 -20.29
N GLN A 301 -12.66 -18.73 -21.50
CA GLN A 301 -14.09 -18.48 -21.72
C GLN A 301 -14.83 -19.74 -21.26
N GLU A 302 -15.55 -19.63 -20.14
CA GLU A 302 -16.53 -20.63 -19.77
C GLU A 302 -17.53 -20.76 -20.90
N LYS A 303 -17.49 -21.90 -21.61
CA LYS A 303 -18.58 -22.34 -22.47
C LYS A 303 -19.79 -22.54 -21.58
N LYS A 304 -20.76 -21.62 -21.63
CA LYS A 304 -22.12 -21.91 -21.16
C LYS A 304 -22.64 -23.10 -21.99
N LEU A 305 -22.82 -24.21 -21.31
CA LEU A 305 -23.72 -25.30 -21.72
C LEU A 305 -25.15 -24.93 -21.28
#